data_bd5ba17ae9cba0973448e49be0bfaa4f
#
_entry.id   bd5ba17ae9cba0973448e49be0bfaa4f
#
_cell.length_a   1.000
_cell.length_b   1.000
_cell.length_c   1.000
_cell.angle_alpha   90.00
_cell.angle_beta   90.00
_cell.angle_gamma   90.00
#
_symmetry.space_group_name_H-M   'P 1'
#
loop_
_entity.id
_entity.type
_entity.pdbx_description
1 polymer ?
#
loop_
_entity_poly.entity_id
_entity_poly.type
_entity_poly.pdbx_seq_one_letter_code
_entity_poly.pdbx_strand_id
1 'polypeptide(L)'
;MISNTSFDGDNLVERELCNLFPSEWLRNKAKETGLIKRERKIDPVIIFWVLAIGYGTFLQRTLAGLKRNYETASNRILSDSSWYYRFTPELVAFLRECVARGLEYLAQEPSRTLSERLSPFEDVLIQDSTIVRLHEKLAKIWPATRSRKVAAGVKVAVLTSAIASGPKSVALFAENTNELKTLKIGPWIKDRILLIDLGFYKYQMFTRIKENGGYF
;
A
#
# COMPACT_ATOMS: atom_id res chain seq x y z
N MET A 1 -20.00 -22.25 22.71
CA MET A 1 -20.26 -20.85 23.08
C MET A 1 -19.02 -20.07 22.75
N ILE A 2 -18.93 -19.52 21.56
CA ILE A 2 -17.88 -18.57 21.20
C ILE A 2 -18.53 -17.22 21.45
N SER A 3 -18.11 -16.59 22.53
CA SER A 3 -18.47 -15.23 22.88
C SER A 3 -18.32 -14.33 21.65
N ASN A 4 -19.35 -13.56 21.35
CA ASN A 4 -19.20 -12.30 20.67
C ASN A 4 -18.00 -11.60 21.32
N THR A 5 -16.84 -11.68 20.71
CA THR A 5 -15.82 -10.68 20.90
C THR A 5 -16.38 -9.42 20.26
N SER A 6 -17.21 -8.72 21.02
CA SER A 6 -17.27 -7.29 20.95
C SER A 6 -15.82 -6.86 21.04
N PHE A 7 -15.28 -6.33 19.95
CA PHE A 7 -14.06 -5.56 19.97
C PHE A 7 -14.35 -4.40 20.92
N ASP A 8 -14.02 -4.59 22.17
CA ASP A 8 -14.23 -3.61 23.20
C ASP A 8 -13.17 -2.54 23.00
N GLY A 9 -13.61 -1.36 22.62
CA GLY A 9 -12.86 -0.30 21.95
C GLY A 9 -11.86 0.47 22.79
N ASP A 10 -11.01 -0.19 23.56
CA ASP A 10 -9.87 0.46 24.23
C ASP A 10 -8.60 0.56 23.39
N ASN A 11 -8.59 -0.02 22.20
CA ASN A 11 -7.46 0.10 21.28
C ASN A 11 -7.67 1.26 20.29
N LEU A 12 -7.04 2.40 20.56
CA LEU A 12 -7.09 3.59 19.69
C LEU A 12 -6.81 3.26 18.21
N VAL A 13 -5.82 2.40 17.95
CA VAL A 13 -5.40 2.01 16.60
C VAL A 13 -6.51 1.24 15.88
N GLU A 14 -7.17 0.34 16.56
CA GLU A 14 -8.28 -0.44 15.98
C GLU A 14 -9.47 0.46 15.64
N ARG A 15 -9.82 1.38 16.53
CA ARG A 15 -10.89 2.35 16.30
C ARG A 15 -10.58 3.23 15.09
N GLU A 16 -9.36 3.76 14.98
CA GLU A 16 -8.93 4.59 13.84
C GLU A 16 -8.94 3.79 12.52
N LEU A 17 -8.51 2.53 12.54
CA LEU A 17 -8.58 1.66 11.36
C LEU A 17 -10.03 1.38 10.94
N CYS A 18 -10.92 1.14 11.89
CA CYS A 18 -12.36 0.95 11.60
C CYS A 18 -13.02 2.23 11.08
N ASN A 19 -12.63 3.40 11.60
CA ASN A 19 -13.08 4.70 11.09
C ASN A 19 -12.57 4.94 9.66
N LEU A 20 -11.31 4.61 9.41
CA LEU A 20 -10.71 4.72 8.08
C LEU A 20 -11.37 3.79 7.07
N PHE A 21 -11.70 2.56 7.46
CA PHE A 21 -12.32 1.55 6.61
C PHE A 21 -13.66 1.05 7.15
N PRO A 22 -14.72 1.89 7.13
CA PRO A 22 -16.05 1.48 7.59
C PRO A 22 -16.55 0.27 6.80
N SER A 23 -17.19 -0.66 7.49
CA SER A 23 -17.73 -1.90 6.88
C SER A 23 -18.67 -1.62 5.71
N GLU A 24 -19.48 -0.59 5.79
CA GLU A 24 -20.39 -0.18 4.72
C GLU A 24 -19.61 0.31 3.48
N TRP A 25 -18.61 1.13 3.69
CA TRP A 25 -17.75 1.61 2.60
C TRP A 25 -17.05 0.44 1.89
N LEU A 26 -16.48 -0.50 2.66
CA LEU A 26 -15.83 -1.71 2.11
C LEU A 26 -16.81 -2.55 1.29
N ARG A 27 -18.05 -2.73 1.74
CA ARG A 27 -19.08 -3.48 1.00
C ARG A 27 -19.47 -2.77 -0.30
N ASN A 28 -19.63 -1.46 -0.27
CA ASN A 28 -19.97 -0.67 -1.44
C ASN A 28 -18.83 -0.71 -2.47
N LYS A 29 -17.59 -0.50 -2.05
CA LYS A 29 -16.42 -0.60 -2.94
C LYS A 29 -16.22 -1.99 -3.52
N ALA A 30 -16.47 -3.04 -2.76
CA ALA A 30 -16.42 -4.41 -3.27
C ALA A 30 -17.48 -4.69 -4.36
N LYS A 31 -18.65 -4.05 -4.27
CA LYS A 31 -19.68 -4.11 -5.33
C LYS A 31 -19.27 -3.28 -6.55
N GLU A 32 -18.82 -2.05 -6.37
CA GLU A 32 -18.38 -1.14 -7.44
C GLU A 32 -17.24 -1.74 -8.28
N THR A 33 -16.25 -2.33 -7.63
CA THR A 33 -15.10 -2.97 -8.30
C THR A 33 -15.42 -4.34 -8.90
N GLY A 34 -16.63 -4.86 -8.66
CA GLY A 34 -17.06 -6.17 -9.15
C GLY A 34 -16.52 -7.37 -8.38
N LEU A 35 -15.79 -7.14 -7.27
CA LEU A 35 -15.29 -8.22 -6.39
C LEU A 35 -16.47 -9.06 -5.86
N ILE A 36 -17.57 -8.42 -5.51
CA ILE A 36 -18.80 -9.06 -5.05
C ILE A 36 -19.95 -8.73 -6.02
N LYS A 37 -20.33 -9.72 -6.82
CA LYS A 37 -21.50 -9.63 -7.72
C LYS A 37 -22.80 -10.09 -7.04
N ARG A 38 -22.69 -10.98 -6.06
CA ARG A 38 -23.81 -11.52 -5.26
C ARG A 38 -23.33 -11.79 -3.85
N GLU A 39 -24.10 -11.40 -2.86
CA GLU A 39 -23.82 -11.72 -1.46
C GLU A 39 -23.99 -13.21 -1.23
N ARG A 40 -22.90 -13.92 -1.02
CA ARG A 40 -22.86 -15.36 -0.76
C ARG A 40 -21.94 -15.65 0.42
N LYS A 41 -20.98 -16.60 0.23
CA LYS A 41 -20.08 -17.09 1.29
C LYS A 41 -18.94 -16.14 1.63
N ILE A 42 -18.60 -15.20 0.76
CA ILE A 42 -17.47 -14.27 0.96
C ILE A 42 -17.98 -12.92 1.44
N ASP A 43 -17.49 -12.51 2.60
CA ASP A 43 -17.68 -11.16 3.14
C ASP A 43 -16.47 -10.29 2.76
N PRO A 44 -16.66 -9.18 2.03
CA PRO A 44 -15.56 -8.31 1.61
C PRO A 44 -14.88 -7.59 2.77
N VAL A 45 -15.56 -7.39 3.88
CA VAL A 45 -14.97 -6.77 5.09
C VAL A 45 -13.96 -7.73 5.70
N ILE A 46 -14.35 -8.99 5.89
CA ILE A 46 -13.46 -9.99 6.48
C ILE A 46 -12.27 -10.28 5.57
N ILE A 47 -12.48 -10.41 4.24
CA ILE A 47 -11.36 -10.64 3.32
C ILE A 47 -10.39 -9.46 3.32
N PHE A 48 -10.88 -8.22 3.40
CA PHE A 48 -10.03 -7.03 3.51
C PHE A 48 -9.15 -7.12 4.75
N TRP A 49 -9.72 -7.33 5.93
CA TRP A 49 -8.94 -7.38 7.17
C TRP A 49 -7.98 -8.56 7.23
N VAL A 50 -8.38 -9.73 6.72
CA VAL A 50 -7.50 -10.90 6.62
C VAL A 50 -6.30 -10.63 5.71
N LEU A 51 -6.49 -9.90 4.60
CA LEU A 51 -5.39 -9.57 3.70
C LEU A 51 -4.55 -8.41 4.25
N ALA A 52 -5.16 -7.34 4.75
CA ALA A 52 -4.44 -6.15 5.22
C ALA A 52 -3.63 -6.43 6.49
N ILE A 53 -4.23 -7.08 7.49
CA ILE A 53 -3.60 -7.35 8.78
C ILE A 53 -3.00 -8.75 8.80
N GLY A 54 -3.75 -9.76 8.39
CA GLY A 54 -3.32 -11.16 8.50
C GLY A 54 -2.06 -11.47 7.70
N TYR A 55 -1.88 -10.89 6.53
CA TYR A 55 -0.67 -11.07 5.73
C TYR A 55 0.55 -10.39 6.35
N GLY A 56 0.36 -9.25 7.02
CA GLY A 56 1.44 -8.45 7.61
C GLY A 56 1.95 -8.99 8.95
N THR A 57 1.06 -9.51 9.79
CA THR A 57 1.33 -9.82 11.20
C THR A 57 1.65 -11.30 11.46
N PHE A 58 1.25 -12.21 10.59
CA PHE A 58 1.42 -13.65 10.79
C PHE A 58 2.64 -14.19 10.05
N LEU A 59 3.38 -15.10 10.69
CA LEU A 59 4.55 -15.77 10.11
C LEU A 59 4.21 -16.64 8.89
N GLN A 60 3.00 -17.13 8.79
CA GLN A 60 2.53 -17.91 7.63
C GLN A 60 1.84 -17.03 6.60
N ARG A 61 2.61 -16.58 5.61
CA ARG A 61 2.14 -15.79 4.48
C ARG A 61 1.70 -16.66 3.29
N THR A 62 0.89 -17.68 3.56
CA THR A 62 0.38 -18.61 2.53
C THR A 62 -1.11 -18.39 2.27
N LEU A 63 -1.57 -18.65 1.04
CA LEU A 63 -2.99 -18.54 0.72
C LEU A 63 -3.84 -19.49 1.57
N ALA A 64 -3.30 -20.68 1.92
CA ALA A 64 -3.96 -21.60 2.83
C ALA A 64 -4.04 -21.07 4.26
N GLY A 65 -3.01 -20.37 4.74
CA GLY A 65 -3.03 -19.70 6.04
C GLY A 65 -4.08 -18.59 6.08
N LEU A 66 -4.10 -17.74 5.07
CA LEU A 66 -5.11 -16.68 4.94
C LEU A 66 -6.54 -17.24 4.85
N LYS A 67 -6.73 -18.39 4.17
CA LYS A 67 -8.02 -19.09 4.15
C LYS A 67 -8.46 -19.47 5.55
N ARG A 68 -7.57 -20.11 6.34
CA ARG A 68 -7.89 -20.50 7.73
C ARG A 68 -8.26 -19.29 8.58
N ASN A 69 -7.52 -18.18 8.45
CA ASN A 69 -7.84 -16.94 9.14
C ASN A 69 -9.22 -16.40 8.75
N TYR A 70 -9.56 -16.46 7.46
CA TYR A 70 -10.87 -16.07 6.98
C TYR A 70 -11.97 -16.97 7.54
N GLU A 71 -11.78 -18.30 7.51
CA GLU A 71 -12.73 -19.27 8.03
C GLU A 71 -12.99 -19.09 9.52
N THR A 72 -11.93 -18.83 10.28
CA THR A 72 -12.03 -18.51 11.73
C THR A 72 -12.80 -17.21 11.95
N ALA A 73 -12.45 -16.13 11.25
CA ALA A 73 -13.09 -14.82 11.42
C ALA A 73 -14.54 -14.80 10.95
N SER A 74 -14.88 -15.55 9.88
CA SER A 74 -16.24 -15.58 9.32
C SER A 74 -17.13 -16.67 9.93
N ASN A 75 -16.56 -17.58 10.70
CA ASN A 75 -17.20 -18.83 11.16
C ASN A 75 -17.84 -19.63 10.02
N ARG A 76 -17.17 -19.66 8.84
CA ARG A 76 -17.66 -20.33 7.62
C ARG A 76 -16.55 -21.12 6.97
N ILE A 77 -16.80 -22.38 6.64
CA ILE A 77 -15.88 -23.21 5.89
C ILE A 77 -16.02 -22.94 4.40
N LEU A 78 -14.90 -22.74 3.72
CA LEU A 78 -14.81 -22.55 2.28
C LEU A 78 -14.14 -23.73 1.61
N SER A 79 -14.63 -24.12 0.42
CA SER A 79 -13.86 -24.99 -0.46
C SER A 79 -12.62 -24.25 -0.96
N ASP A 80 -11.56 -24.99 -1.29
CA ASP A 80 -10.32 -24.40 -1.83
C ASP A 80 -10.59 -23.61 -3.10
N SER A 81 -11.41 -24.15 -4.02
CA SER A 81 -11.81 -23.44 -5.22
C SER A 81 -12.54 -22.13 -4.91
N SER A 82 -13.45 -22.11 -3.91
CA SER A 82 -14.14 -20.88 -3.50
C SER A 82 -13.20 -19.82 -2.97
N TRP A 83 -12.09 -20.20 -2.35
CA TRP A 83 -11.07 -19.28 -1.87
C TRP A 83 -10.14 -18.82 -2.98
N TYR A 84 -9.49 -19.74 -3.71
CA TYR A 84 -8.50 -19.41 -4.72
C TYR A 84 -9.06 -18.58 -5.88
N TYR A 85 -10.32 -18.81 -6.28
CA TYR A 85 -10.98 -18.01 -7.32
C TYR A 85 -11.35 -16.58 -6.90
N ARG A 86 -10.96 -16.15 -5.70
CA ARG A 86 -11.13 -14.74 -5.26
C ARG A 86 -9.94 -13.85 -5.57
N PHE A 87 -8.79 -14.44 -5.88
CA PHE A 87 -7.59 -13.70 -6.26
C PHE A 87 -7.64 -13.29 -7.73
N THR A 88 -8.49 -12.33 -8.02
CA THR A 88 -8.86 -11.85 -9.38
C THR A 88 -8.43 -10.40 -9.58
N PRO A 89 -8.45 -9.88 -10.83
CA PRO A 89 -8.25 -8.46 -11.08
C PRO A 89 -9.19 -7.54 -10.30
N GLU A 90 -10.43 -7.99 -10.04
CA GLU A 90 -11.41 -7.22 -9.26
C GLU A 90 -10.99 -7.10 -7.79
N LEU A 91 -10.37 -8.13 -7.19
CA LEU A 91 -9.77 -8.02 -5.87
C LEU A 91 -8.62 -7.00 -5.87
N VAL A 92 -7.79 -6.99 -6.91
CA VAL A 92 -6.71 -6.00 -7.05
C VAL A 92 -7.29 -4.58 -7.15
N ALA A 93 -8.35 -4.40 -7.95
CA ALA A 93 -9.03 -3.11 -8.07
C ALA A 93 -9.60 -2.65 -6.71
N PHE A 94 -10.28 -3.53 -5.99
CA PHE A 94 -10.78 -3.25 -4.65
C PHE A 94 -9.68 -2.84 -3.66
N LEU A 95 -8.57 -3.58 -3.62
CA LEU A 95 -7.45 -3.25 -2.73
C LEU A 95 -6.77 -1.93 -3.12
N ARG A 96 -6.72 -1.58 -4.41
CA ARG A 96 -6.23 -0.26 -4.86
C ARG A 96 -7.08 0.88 -4.31
N GLU A 97 -8.41 0.76 -4.34
CA GLU A 97 -9.32 1.75 -3.74
C GLU A 97 -9.08 1.87 -2.23
N CYS A 98 -8.85 0.75 -1.54
CA CYS A 98 -8.52 0.78 -0.11
C CYS A 98 -7.19 1.53 0.15
N VAL A 99 -6.15 1.27 -0.66
CA VAL A 99 -4.86 1.98 -0.55
C VAL A 99 -5.04 3.47 -0.86
N ALA A 100 -5.78 3.83 -1.92
CA ALA A 100 -6.04 5.23 -2.27
C ALA A 100 -6.72 5.96 -1.12
N ARG A 101 -7.77 5.37 -0.53
CA ARG A 101 -8.45 5.93 0.65
C ARG A 101 -7.51 6.14 1.83
N GLY A 102 -6.64 5.16 2.11
CA GLY A 102 -5.64 5.28 3.19
C GLY A 102 -4.67 6.42 2.94
N LEU A 103 -4.17 6.57 1.71
CA LEU A 103 -3.27 7.65 1.32
C LEU A 103 -3.96 9.02 1.40
N GLU A 104 -5.19 9.15 0.92
CA GLU A 104 -5.98 10.38 1.00
C GLU A 104 -6.21 10.80 2.45
N TYR A 105 -6.58 9.86 3.33
CA TYR A 105 -6.77 10.14 4.75
C TYR A 105 -5.48 10.65 5.41
N LEU A 106 -4.36 9.99 5.16
CA LEU A 106 -3.06 10.37 5.73
C LEU A 106 -2.52 11.70 5.14
N ALA A 107 -2.97 12.08 3.95
CA ALA A 107 -2.56 13.33 3.31
C ALA A 107 -3.34 14.57 3.80
N GLN A 108 -4.52 14.38 4.40
CA GLN A 108 -5.41 15.47 4.77
C GLN A 108 -4.99 16.24 6.02
N GLU A 109 -4.19 15.64 6.90
CA GLU A 109 -3.76 16.31 8.14
C GLU A 109 -2.25 16.51 8.18
N PRO A 110 -1.75 17.75 8.06
CA PRO A 110 -0.38 18.06 8.44
C PRO A 110 -0.24 17.83 9.94
N SER A 111 0.37 16.70 10.31
CA SER A 111 0.53 16.30 11.72
C SER A 111 1.78 16.90 12.38
N ARG A 112 2.66 17.52 11.59
CA ARG A 112 3.96 18.01 12.04
C ARG A 112 4.27 19.36 11.41
N THR A 113 4.97 20.21 12.17
CA THR A 113 5.57 21.45 11.68
C THR A 113 7.03 21.22 11.33
N LEU A 114 7.49 21.86 10.26
CA LEU A 114 8.91 21.88 9.94
C LEU A 114 9.65 22.71 10.98
N SER A 115 10.92 22.36 11.25
CA SER A 115 11.78 23.15 12.14
C SER A 115 11.98 24.56 11.57
N GLU A 116 12.38 25.50 12.41
CA GLU A 116 12.64 26.93 12.06
C GLU A 116 13.52 27.07 10.80
N ARG A 117 14.55 26.23 10.68
CA ARG A 117 15.47 26.24 9.52
C ARG A 117 14.81 25.79 8.22
N LEU A 118 13.75 25.03 8.30
CA LEU A 118 13.01 24.48 7.15
C LEU A 118 11.69 25.23 6.90
N SER A 119 11.36 26.21 7.74
CA SER A 119 10.12 26.99 7.63
C SER A 119 9.91 27.73 6.29
N PRO A 120 10.96 28.08 5.50
CA PRO A 120 10.76 28.66 4.18
C PRO A 120 10.19 27.69 3.15
N PHE A 121 10.18 26.39 3.42
CA PHE A 121 9.71 25.36 2.50
C PHE A 121 8.31 24.88 2.91
N GLU A 122 7.49 24.55 1.91
CA GLU A 122 6.16 23.99 2.17
C GLU A 122 6.21 22.58 2.75
N ASP A 123 7.21 21.77 2.35
CA ASP A 123 7.36 20.39 2.81
C ASP A 123 8.78 19.86 2.54
N VAL A 124 9.16 18.82 3.26
CA VAL A 124 10.32 17.99 2.94
C VAL A 124 9.81 16.62 2.51
N LEU A 125 10.04 16.29 1.27
CA LEU A 125 9.62 15.03 0.66
C LEU A 125 10.77 14.04 0.64
N ILE A 126 10.51 12.80 0.99
CA ILE A 126 11.50 11.73 1.05
C ILE A 126 11.07 10.63 0.08
N GLN A 127 11.90 10.34 -0.91
CA GLN A 127 11.68 9.22 -1.83
C GLN A 127 12.62 8.08 -1.49
N ASP A 128 12.04 6.92 -1.23
CA ASP A 128 12.79 5.67 -1.03
C ASP A 128 12.06 4.50 -1.68
N SER A 129 12.74 3.37 -1.80
CA SER A 129 12.17 2.14 -2.34
C SER A 129 12.59 0.91 -1.57
N THR A 130 11.65 0.00 -1.40
CA THR A 130 11.87 -1.32 -0.79
C THR A 130 11.63 -2.41 -1.82
N ILE A 131 12.44 -3.48 -1.76
CA ILE A 131 12.31 -4.63 -2.65
C ILE A 131 11.64 -5.79 -1.90
N VAL A 132 10.55 -6.28 -2.49
CA VAL A 132 9.87 -7.50 -2.04
C VAL A 132 10.17 -8.62 -3.02
N ARG A 133 10.78 -9.70 -2.54
CA ARG A 133 11.08 -10.88 -3.35
C ARG A 133 9.81 -11.65 -3.67
N LEU A 134 9.68 -12.06 -4.93
CA LEU A 134 8.55 -12.79 -5.43
C LEU A 134 8.97 -14.21 -5.87
N HIS A 135 7.98 -15.09 -6.03
CA HIS A 135 8.20 -16.43 -6.56
C HIS A 135 8.70 -16.37 -8.01
N GLU A 136 9.67 -17.20 -8.36
CA GLU A 136 10.35 -17.23 -9.67
C GLU A 136 9.41 -17.30 -10.88
N LYS A 137 8.25 -17.94 -10.75
CA LYS A 137 7.22 -18.00 -11.80
C LYS A 137 6.72 -16.62 -12.25
N LEU A 138 6.93 -15.59 -11.43
CA LEU A 138 6.56 -14.21 -11.73
C LEU A 138 7.67 -13.42 -12.45
N ALA A 139 8.82 -14.05 -12.74
CA ALA A 139 9.99 -13.38 -13.34
C ALA A 139 9.70 -12.71 -14.69
N LYS A 140 8.75 -13.24 -15.48
CA LYS A 140 8.36 -12.63 -16.76
C LYS A 140 7.64 -11.28 -16.59
N ILE A 141 6.92 -11.10 -15.48
CA ILE A 141 6.14 -9.89 -15.18
C ILE A 141 6.95 -8.96 -14.28
N TRP A 142 7.66 -9.52 -13.31
CA TRP A 142 8.42 -8.82 -12.28
C TRP A 142 9.88 -9.27 -12.24
N PRO A 143 10.69 -8.98 -13.29
CA PRO A 143 12.08 -9.42 -13.34
C PRO A 143 12.92 -8.74 -12.25
N ALA A 144 13.79 -9.54 -11.60
CA ALA A 144 14.73 -9.06 -10.60
C ALA A 144 16.06 -8.61 -11.24
N THR A 145 16.80 -7.73 -10.54
CA THR A 145 18.10 -7.22 -10.98
C THR A 145 19.16 -8.32 -10.98
N ARG A 146 19.14 -9.22 -9.99
CA ARG A 146 20.10 -10.32 -9.82
C ARG A 146 19.46 -11.67 -10.11
N SER A 147 19.10 -11.91 -11.36
CA SER A 147 18.36 -13.09 -11.81
C SER A 147 19.01 -14.45 -11.45
N ARG A 148 20.33 -14.50 -11.18
CA ARG A 148 21.04 -15.74 -10.77
C ARG A 148 20.68 -16.18 -9.34
N LYS A 149 20.27 -15.26 -8.46
CA LYS A 149 19.94 -15.55 -7.04
C LYS A 149 18.45 -15.43 -6.76
N VAL A 150 17.78 -14.46 -7.39
CA VAL A 150 16.36 -14.16 -7.22
C VAL A 150 15.81 -13.79 -8.58
N ALA A 151 14.93 -14.61 -9.13
CA ALA A 151 14.43 -14.40 -10.48
C ALA A 151 13.36 -13.30 -10.58
N ALA A 152 12.60 -13.08 -9.51
CA ALA A 152 11.49 -12.12 -9.49
C ALA A 152 11.49 -11.24 -8.23
N GLY A 153 11.18 -9.96 -8.41
CA GLY A 153 11.06 -9.00 -7.34
C GLY A 153 10.23 -7.79 -7.74
N VAL A 154 9.48 -7.23 -6.78
CA VAL A 154 8.78 -5.96 -6.93
C VAL A 154 9.48 -4.89 -6.11
N LYS A 155 9.71 -3.73 -6.73
CA LYS A 155 10.18 -2.51 -6.09
C LYS A 155 8.95 -1.69 -5.70
N VAL A 156 8.80 -1.43 -4.42
CA VAL A 156 7.77 -0.56 -3.84
C VAL A 156 8.40 0.80 -3.62
N ALA A 157 8.12 1.74 -4.48
CA ALA A 157 8.61 3.12 -4.38
C ALA A 157 7.61 3.95 -3.57
N VAL A 158 8.10 4.65 -2.56
CA VAL A 158 7.28 5.43 -1.61
C VAL A 158 7.78 6.87 -1.58
N LEU A 159 6.89 7.82 -1.79
CA LEU A 159 7.13 9.23 -1.57
C LEU A 159 6.43 9.65 -0.26
N THR A 160 7.20 10.03 0.73
CA THR A 160 6.70 10.41 2.06
C THR A 160 6.89 11.91 2.29
N SER A 161 5.94 12.52 2.97
CA SER A 161 6.00 13.90 3.45
C SER A 161 6.52 13.95 4.88
N ALA A 162 7.35 14.94 5.21
CA ALA A 162 7.79 15.14 6.59
C ALA A 162 6.72 15.78 7.48
N ILE A 163 5.78 16.51 6.88
CA ILE A 163 4.68 17.17 7.61
C ILE A 163 3.41 16.33 7.67
N ALA A 164 3.20 15.41 6.74
CA ALA A 164 2.04 14.52 6.73
C ALA A 164 2.26 13.26 7.60
N SER A 165 1.18 12.63 8.00
CA SER A 165 1.21 11.43 8.84
C SER A 165 1.64 10.16 8.10
N GLY A 166 1.80 10.19 6.79
CA GLY A 166 2.11 9.00 5.99
C GLY A 166 2.58 9.30 4.57
N PRO A 167 2.66 8.26 3.73
CA PRO A 167 3.11 8.41 2.36
C PRO A 167 2.12 9.19 1.51
N LYS A 168 2.64 10.08 0.65
CA LYS A 168 1.87 10.80 -0.37
C LYS A 168 1.58 9.91 -1.59
N SER A 169 2.50 9.01 -1.92
CA SER A 169 2.30 8.07 -3.00
C SER A 169 3.04 6.76 -2.78
N VAL A 170 2.46 5.68 -3.30
CA VAL A 170 3.07 4.35 -3.36
C VAL A 170 2.93 3.84 -4.78
N ALA A 171 4.04 3.40 -5.38
CA ALA A 171 4.06 2.85 -6.73
C ALA A 171 4.83 1.54 -6.80
N LEU A 172 4.38 0.63 -7.65
CA LEU A 172 4.97 -0.69 -7.84
C LEU A 172 5.68 -0.77 -9.19
N PHE A 173 6.92 -1.25 -9.16
CA PHE A 173 7.76 -1.46 -10.35
C PHE A 173 8.42 -2.83 -10.28
N ALA A 174 8.87 -3.36 -11.43
CA ALA A 174 9.79 -4.49 -11.41
C ALA A 174 11.09 -4.09 -10.70
N GLU A 175 11.70 -5.02 -9.96
CA GLU A 175 12.92 -4.74 -9.18
C GLU A 175 14.04 -4.14 -10.03
N ASN A 176 14.18 -4.62 -11.27
CA ASN A 176 15.21 -4.14 -12.21
C ASN A 176 14.90 -2.76 -12.81
N THR A 177 13.77 -2.13 -12.45
CA THR A 177 13.47 -0.77 -12.90
C THR A 177 14.48 0.22 -12.33
N ASN A 178 15.07 1.05 -13.20
CA ASN A 178 15.99 2.10 -12.79
C ASN A 178 15.30 3.08 -11.85
N GLU A 179 15.98 3.51 -10.78
CA GLU A 179 15.47 4.43 -9.75
C GLU A 179 14.88 5.71 -10.35
N LEU A 180 15.52 6.27 -11.36
CA LEU A 180 15.05 7.49 -12.03
C LEU A 180 13.68 7.36 -12.71
N LYS A 181 13.24 6.13 -13.00
CA LYS A 181 11.92 5.86 -13.58
C LYS A 181 10.83 5.72 -12.51
N THR A 182 11.21 5.58 -11.25
CA THR A 182 10.28 5.40 -10.15
C THR A 182 9.70 6.71 -9.62
N LEU A 183 10.34 7.84 -9.96
CA LEU A 183 9.90 9.17 -9.56
C LEU A 183 9.86 10.11 -10.76
N LYS A 184 8.68 10.66 -11.04
CA LYS A 184 8.49 11.68 -12.09
C LYS A 184 8.38 13.05 -11.44
N ILE A 185 9.40 13.89 -11.64
CA ILE A 185 9.38 15.27 -11.17
C ILE A 185 8.40 16.09 -12.00
N GLY A 186 7.63 16.94 -11.34
CA GLY A 186 6.65 17.82 -11.93
C GLY A 186 6.30 19.00 -11.00
N PRO A 187 5.26 19.79 -11.29
CA PRO A 187 4.90 21.00 -10.52
C PRO A 187 4.64 20.77 -9.03
N TRP A 188 4.34 19.54 -8.64
CA TRP A 188 4.13 19.15 -7.24
C TRP A 188 5.34 19.38 -6.32
N ILE A 189 6.55 19.55 -6.90
CA ILE A 189 7.78 19.77 -6.13
C ILE A 189 8.01 21.26 -5.76
N LYS A 190 7.23 22.18 -6.31
CA LYS A 190 7.40 23.61 -6.09
C LYS A 190 7.43 23.93 -4.61
N ASP A 191 8.38 24.77 -4.22
CA ASP A 191 8.63 25.23 -2.85
C ASP A 191 8.87 24.11 -1.81
N ARG A 192 9.26 22.89 -2.28
CA ARG A 192 9.55 21.71 -1.44
C ARG A 192 10.97 21.23 -1.62
N ILE A 193 11.52 20.64 -0.56
CA ILE A 193 12.79 19.92 -0.62
C ILE A 193 12.53 18.46 -0.94
N LEU A 194 13.30 17.87 -1.87
CA LEU A 194 13.27 16.45 -2.17
C LEU A 194 14.54 15.78 -1.66
N LEU A 195 14.40 14.87 -0.69
CA LEU A 195 15.47 13.99 -0.23
C LEU A 195 15.39 12.66 -0.96
N ILE A 196 16.47 12.27 -1.58
CA ILE A 196 16.60 11.04 -2.37
C ILE A 196 17.94 10.38 -2.11
N ASP A 197 18.00 9.05 -2.25
CA ASP A 197 19.26 8.30 -2.19
C ASP A 197 20.15 8.60 -3.40
N LEU A 198 21.45 8.34 -3.25
CA LEU A 198 22.46 8.49 -4.30
C LEU A 198 22.16 7.70 -5.59
N GLY A 199 21.36 6.65 -5.50
CA GLY A 199 20.84 5.91 -6.67
C GLY A 199 20.07 6.76 -7.66
N PHE A 200 19.52 7.90 -7.20
CA PHE A 200 18.83 8.89 -8.03
C PHE A 200 19.76 9.97 -8.61
N TYR A 201 21.08 9.94 -8.29
CA TYR A 201 22.01 10.99 -8.68
C TYR A 201 22.17 11.06 -10.20
N LYS A 202 21.55 12.10 -10.80
CA LYS A 202 21.75 12.53 -12.18
C LYS A 202 21.49 14.03 -12.30
N TYR A 203 22.39 14.72 -12.99
CA TYR A 203 22.24 16.16 -13.24
C TYR A 203 20.89 16.53 -13.85
N GLN A 204 20.38 15.73 -14.80
CA GLN A 204 19.05 15.96 -15.39
C GLN A 204 17.91 15.94 -14.39
N MET A 205 18.02 15.16 -13.31
CA MET A 205 17.00 15.14 -12.26
C MET A 205 17.03 16.43 -11.45
N PHE A 206 18.21 16.88 -11.05
CA PHE A 206 18.38 18.13 -10.34
C PHE A 206 17.93 19.34 -11.16
N THR A 207 18.24 19.35 -12.47
CA THR A 207 17.73 20.35 -13.39
C THR A 207 16.19 20.38 -13.39
N ARG A 208 15.52 19.23 -13.50
CA ARG A 208 14.06 19.13 -13.48
C ARG A 208 13.45 19.61 -12.14
N ILE A 209 14.09 19.27 -11.01
CA ILE A 209 13.65 19.75 -9.69
C ILE A 209 13.69 21.28 -9.67
N LYS A 210 14.82 21.87 -10.10
CA LYS A 210 15.02 23.32 -10.14
C LYS A 210 14.05 24.01 -11.11
N GLU A 211 13.85 23.48 -12.29
CA GLU A 211 12.91 24.01 -13.31
C GLU A 211 11.47 24.02 -12.82
N ASN A 212 11.10 23.08 -11.94
CA ASN A 212 9.78 23.02 -11.31
C ASN A 212 9.71 23.78 -9.96
N GLY A 213 10.72 24.59 -9.62
CA GLY A 213 10.73 25.39 -8.41
C GLY A 213 10.96 24.63 -7.12
N GLY A 214 11.52 23.42 -7.20
CA GLY A 214 11.86 22.58 -6.06
C GLY A 214 13.33 22.72 -5.62
N TYR A 215 13.65 22.09 -4.51
CA TYR A 215 14.96 22.06 -3.87
C TYR A 215 15.41 20.61 -3.62
N PHE A 216 16.72 20.37 -3.44
CA PHE A 216 17.30 19.05 -3.18
C PHE A 216 18.56 19.15 -2.33
#